data_3dec1a909a0c8332b155f6bb657f05b8
#
_entry.id   3dec1a909a0c8332b155f6bb657f05b8
#
_cell.length_a   1.000
_cell.length_b   1.000
_cell.length_c   1.000
_cell.angle_alpha   90.00
_cell.angle_beta   90.00
_cell.angle_gamma   90.00
#
_symmetry.space_group_name_H-M   'P 1'
#
loop_
_entity.id
_entity.type
_entity.pdbx_description
1 polymer ?
#
loop_
_entity_poly.entity_id
_entity_poly.type
_entity_poly.pdbx_seq_one_letter_code
_entity_poly.pdbx_strand_id
1 'polypeptide(L)'
;MKRALVILLLIPVIAVAQPTRYASRTSADEAFEARPKPTPSVIRWVVSEDPDTECREASGQKLQDRRGVIRACAVYNSRSCTIITGVETSHAILGHELRHCFEGRFHD
;
A
#
# COMPACT_ATOMS: atom_id res chain seq x y z
N MET A 1 -10.24 68.98 6.25
CA MET A 1 -10.71 67.58 6.00
C MET A 1 -9.50 66.71 5.92
N LYS A 2 -9.27 65.92 6.97
CA LYS A 2 -8.16 64.91 7.00
C LYS A 2 -8.65 63.61 6.42
N ARG A 3 -8.12 63.23 5.25
CA ARG A 3 -8.39 61.92 4.64
C ARG A 3 -7.52 60.87 5.32
N ALA A 4 -8.13 59.99 6.09
CA ALA A 4 -7.43 58.83 6.65
C ALA A 4 -7.21 57.79 5.56
N LEU A 5 -5.95 57.49 5.27
CA LEU A 5 -5.57 56.41 4.33
C LEU A 5 -5.59 55.09 5.10
N VAL A 6 -6.58 54.27 4.80
CA VAL A 6 -6.64 52.87 5.35
C VAL A 6 -5.76 51.98 4.49
N ILE A 7 -4.60 51.63 5.02
CA ILE A 7 -3.71 50.66 4.39
C ILE A 7 -4.20 49.24 4.76
N LEU A 8 -4.80 48.54 3.80
CA LEU A 8 -5.21 47.16 3.95
C LEU A 8 -3.97 46.26 3.78
N LEU A 9 -3.44 45.76 4.88
CA LEU A 9 -2.35 44.79 4.87
C LEU A 9 -2.91 43.41 4.46
N LEU A 10 -2.66 43.03 3.23
CA LEU A 10 -2.90 41.67 2.76
C LEU A 10 -1.82 40.74 3.35
N ILE A 11 -2.20 39.99 4.38
CA ILE A 11 -1.35 38.95 4.95
C ILE A 11 -1.49 37.71 4.04
N PRO A 12 -0.41 37.20 3.42
CA PRO A 12 -0.49 35.98 2.65
C PRO A 12 -0.77 34.82 3.60
N VAL A 13 -1.89 34.14 3.41
CA VAL A 13 -2.18 32.88 4.10
C VAL A 13 -1.30 31.82 3.47
N ILE A 14 -0.21 31.48 4.14
CA ILE A 14 0.61 30.34 3.75
C ILE A 14 -0.19 29.08 4.14
N ALA A 15 -0.77 28.41 3.16
CA ALA A 15 -1.38 27.12 3.35
C ALA A 15 -0.25 26.10 3.63
N VAL A 16 -0.04 25.78 4.90
CA VAL A 16 0.82 24.68 5.30
C VAL A 16 0.07 23.40 4.97
N ALA A 17 0.53 22.66 3.97
CA ALA A 17 0.02 21.33 3.67
C ALA A 17 0.21 20.45 4.92
N GLN A 18 -0.89 20.07 5.56
CA GLN A 18 -0.82 19.15 6.69
C GLN A 18 -0.40 17.78 6.17
N PRO A 19 0.59 17.14 6.80
CA PRO A 19 0.91 15.75 6.47
C PRO A 19 -0.34 14.92 6.68
N THR A 20 -0.75 14.24 5.64
CA THR A 20 -1.93 13.37 5.69
C THR A 20 -1.75 12.37 6.82
N ARG A 21 -2.74 12.22 7.67
CA ARG A 21 -2.75 11.28 8.81
C ARG A 21 -2.47 9.82 8.43
N TYR A 22 -2.30 9.57 7.16
CA TYR A 22 -1.96 8.28 6.58
C TYR A 22 -0.51 7.86 6.86
N ALA A 23 0.40 8.81 7.03
CA ALA A 23 1.81 8.55 7.28
C ALA A 23 2.09 8.05 8.71
N SER A 24 1.16 8.23 9.66
CA SER A 24 1.43 7.96 11.07
C SER A 24 0.86 6.65 11.62
N ARG A 25 0.25 5.82 10.79
CA ARG A 25 -0.45 4.61 11.25
C ARG A 25 0.02 3.30 10.63
N THR A 26 0.93 3.37 9.72
CA THR A 26 1.55 2.17 9.20
C THR A 26 2.89 2.02 9.91
N SER A 27 3.28 0.81 10.19
CA SER A 27 4.68 0.42 10.41
C SER A 27 5.61 0.87 9.25
N ALA A 28 5.19 1.84 8.49
CA ALA A 28 5.90 2.53 7.43
C ALA A 28 7.06 3.39 7.97
N ASP A 29 7.07 3.68 9.28
CA ASP A 29 8.24 4.22 9.95
C ASP A 29 9.32 3.15 10.18
N GLU A 30 8.99 1.88 10.01
CA GLU A 30 10.00 0.89 9.74
C GLU A 30 10.58 1.22 8.37
N ALA A 31 11.80 1.75 8.38
CA ALA A 31 12.55 2.01 7.19
C ALA A 31 12.39 0.82 6.23
N PHE A 32 11.97 1.10 4.99
CA PHE A 32 11.97 0.10 3.93
C PHE A 32 13.44 -0.29 3.70
N GLU A 33 13.97 -1.07 4.60
CA GLU A 33 15.27 -1.68 4.44
C GLU A 33 15.11 -2.75 3.36
N ALA A 34 15.44 -2.37 2.15
CA ALA A 34 15.56 -3.31 1.06
C ALA A 34 16.60 -4.36 1.46
N ARG A 35 16.14 -5.44 2.06
CA ARG A 35 17.00 -6.61 2.24
C ARG A 35 17.38 -7.08 0.86
N PRO A 36 18.65 -7.45 0.62
CA PRO A 36 19.09 -7.96 -0.67
C PRO A 36 18.42 -9.32 -0.93
N LYS A 37 17.19 -9.26 -1.36
CA LYS A 37 16.49 -10.39 -1.95
C LYS A 37 16.44 -10.18 -3.45
N PRO A 38 16.47 -11.24 -4.25
CA PRO A 38 16.32 -11.10 -5.68
C PRO A 38 14.99 -10.38 -5.95
N THR A 39 15.10 -9.19 -6.53
CA THR A 39 13.94 -8.41 -6.97
C THR A 39 13.25 -9.20 -8.08
N PRO A 40 11.94 -9.44 -8.00
CA PRO A 40 11.24 -10.12 -9.08
C PRO A 40 11.35 -9.30 -10.36
N SER A 41 11.65 -9.97 -11.47
CA SER A 41 11.72 -9.31 -12.78
C SER A 41 10.34 -8.97 -13.34
N VAL A 42 9.30 -9.61 -12.83
CA VAL A 42 7.92 -9.39 -13.27
C VAL A 42 7.03 -9.28 -12.03
N ILE A 43 6.31 -8.17 -11.95
CA ILE A 43 5.22 -7.98 -11.00
C ILE A 43 3.93 -7.91 -11.79
N ARG A 44 2.97 -8.76 -11.44
CA ARG A 44 1.65 -8.83 -12.06
C ARG A 44 0.60 -8.50 -11.03
N TRP A 45 -0.34 -7.64 -11.38
CA TRP A 45 -1.50 -7.34 -10.55
C TRP A 45 -2.75 -7.89 -11.21
N VAL A 46 -3.48 -8.73 -10.49
CA VAL A 46 -4.75 -9.34 -10.89
C VAL A 46 -5.85 -8.78 -10.00
N VAL A 47 -6.90 -8.27 -10.63
CA VAL A 47 -8.12 -7.83 -9.94
C VAL A 47 -9.16 -8.93 -10.10
N SER A 48 -9.67 -9.44 -9.00
CA SER A 48 -10.61 -10.57 -8.96
C SER A 48 -11.92 -10.19 -8.29
N GLU A 49 -13.00 -10.76 -8.75
CA GLU A 49 -14.29 -10.66 -8.05
C GLU A 49 -14.36 -11.59 -6.82
N ASP A 50 -13.55 -12.65 -6.82
CA ASP A 50 -13.41 -13.57 -5.70
C ASP A 50 -11.92 -13.79 -5.33
N PRO A 51 -11.31 -12.80 -4.67
CA PRO A 51 -9.90 -12.88 -4.29
C PRO A 51 -9.62 -13.99 -3.28
N ASP A 52 -10.60 -14.40 -2.46
CA ASP A 52 -10.41 -15.47 -1.49
C ASP A 52 -10.11 -16.80 -2.20
N THR A 53 -10.95 -17.17 -3.14
CA THR A 53 -10.75 -18.41 -3.92
C THR A 53 -9.48 -18.34 -4.76
N GLU A 54 -9.25 -17.26 -5.49
CA GLU A 54 -8.05 -17.13 -6.32
C GLU A 54 -6.76 -17.15 -5.51
N CYS A 55 -6.73 -16.49 -4.36
CA CYS A 55 -5.57 -16.52 -3.48
C CYS A 55 -5.28 -17.93 -2.96
N ARG A 56 -6.30 -18.67 -2.59
CA ARG A 56 -6.13 -20.05 -2.12
C ARG A 56 -5.62 -20.96 -3.22
N GLU A 57 -6.16 -20.85 -4.41
CA GLU A 57 -5.72 -21.62 -5.57
C GLU A 57 -4.28 -21.27 -5.99
N ALA A 58 -3.97 -19.99 -6.09
CA ALA A 58 -2.66 -19.53 -6.51
C ALA A 58 -1.54 -19.84 -5.50
N SER A 59 -1.86 -19.87 -4.21
CA SER A 59 -0.88 -20.14 -3.14
C SER A 59 -0.63 -21.62 -2.88
N GLY A 60 -1.43 -22.50 -3.50
CA GLY A 60 -1.43 -23.92 -3.17
C GLY A 60 -1.83 -24.13 -1.71
N GLN A 61 -1.14 -25.03 -1.00
CA GLN A 61 -1.49 -25.37 0.39
C GLN A 61 -1.22 -24.25 1.40
N LYS A 62 -0.41 -23.25 1.06
CA LYS A 62 0.03 -22.22 2.03
C LYS A 62 -1.12 -21.42 2.64
N LEU A 63 -2.19 -21.18 1.88
CA LEU A 63 -3.34 -20.40 2.32
C LEU A 63 -4.62 -21.22 2.49
N GLN A 64 -4.60 -22.51 2.15
CA GLN A 64 -5.79 -23.36 2.21
C GLN A 64 -6.38 -23.45 3.62
N ASP A 65 -5.52 -23.55 4.64
CA ASP A 65 -5.94 -23.73 6.03
C ASP A 65 -6.14 -22.39 6.76
N ARG A 66 -5.97 -21.26 6.08
CA ARG A 66 -6.14 -19.95 6.71
C ARG A 66 -7.61 -19.71 7.03
N ARG A 67 -7.87 -19.40 8.29
CA ARG A 67 -9.22 -19.03 8.75
C ARG A 67 -9.59 -17.62 8.28
N GLY A 68 -10.87 -17.42 7.97
CA GLY A 68 -11.41 -16.15 7.54
C GLY A 68 -11.29 -15.92 6.03
N VAL A 69 -11.81 -14.80 5.56
CA VAL A 69 -11.84 -14.39 4.16
C VAL A 69 -10.53 -13.70 3.79
N ILE A 70 -9.91 -14.15 2.71
CA ILE A 70 -8.73 -13.51 2.15
C ILE A 70 -9.17 -12.42 1.17
N ARG A 71 -8.82 -11.18 1.45
CA ARG A 71 -9.19 -10.03 0.61
C ARG A 71 -8.14 -9.69 -0.44
N ALA A 72 -6.91 -10.07 -0.19
CA ALA A 72 -5.79 -9.87 -1.09
C ALA A 72 -4.64 -10.81 -0.70
N CYS A 73 -3.74 -11.08 -1.63
CA CYS A 73 -2.53 -11.85 -1.39
C CYS A 73 -1.45 -11.50 -2.40
N ALA A 74 -0.22 -11.86 -2.06
CA ALA A 74 0.90 -11.89 -2.98
C ALA A 74 1.46 -13.30 -3.08
N VAL A 75 1.56 -13.80 -4.29
CA VAL A 75 2.18 -15.10 -4.59
C VAL A 75 3.47 -14.84 -5.35
N TYR A 76 4.59 -15.22 -4.76
CA TYR A 76 5.89 -14.82 -5.26
C TYR A 76 6.92 -15.95 -5.23
N ASN A 77 7.86 -15.85 -6.14
CA ASN A 77 9.07 -16.64 -6.20
C ASN A 77 10.26 -15.74 -6.54
N SER A 78 11.42 -16.32 -6.83
CA SER A 78 12.63 -15.54 -7.16
C SER A 78 12.55 -14.73 -8.46
N ARG A 79 11.57 -15.00 -9.33
CA ARG A 79 11.46 -14.39 -10.66
C ARG A 79 10.23 -13.53 -10.85
N SER A 80 9.13 -13.88 -10.22
CA SER A 80 7.85 -13.22 -10.42
C SER A 80 7.09 -13.06 -9.12
N CYS A 81 6.25 -12.04 -9.08
CA CYS A 81 5.30 -11.80 -8.02
C CYS A 81 3.94 -11.48 -8.62
N THR A 82 2.91 -12.18 -8.18
CA THR A 82 1.54 -11.90 -8.57
C THR A 82 0.77 -11.41 -7.35
N ILE A 83 0.25 -10.20 -7.45
CA ILE A 83 -0.63 -9.60 -6.45
C ILE A 83 -2.07 -9.84 -6.91
N ILE A 84 -2.90 -10.40 -6.04
CA ILE A 84 -4.32 -10.61 -6.28
C ILE A 84 -5.09 -9.76 -5.28
N THR A 85 -5.98 -8.91 -5.79
CA THR A 85 -6.86 -8.06 -4.96
C THR A 85 -8.30 -8.17 -5.41
N GLY A 86 -9.22 -7.73 -4.56
CA GLY A 86 -10.61 -7.54 -4.96
C GLY A 86 -10.78 -6.33 -5.88
N VAL A 87 -11.96 -6.22 -6.49
CA VAL A 87 -12.35 -5.08 -7.34
C VAL A 87 -12.29 -3.78 -6.54
N GLU A 88 -12.74 -3.83 -5.28
CA GLU A 88 -12.62 -2.73 -4.33
C GLU A 88 -11.40 -2.96 -3.43
N THR A 89 -10.26 -2.45 -3.84
CA THR A 89 -9.04 -2.48 -3.02
C THR A 89 -8.59 -1.08 -2.67
N SER A 90 -7.87 -0.95 -1.56
CA SER A 90 -7.25 0.31 -1.17
C SER A 90 -5.77 0.33 -1.55
N HIS A 91 -5.21 1.55 -1.65
CA HIS A 91 -3.77 1.70 -1.83
C HIS A 91 -2.97 1.07 -0.69
N ALA A 92 -3.52 1.04 0.53
CA ALA A 92 -2.90 0.39 1.68
C ALA A 92 -2.80 -1.12 1.49
N ILE A 93 -3.88 -1.77 1.04
CA ILE A 93 -3.89 -3.20 0.76
C ILE A 93 -2.95 -3.53 -0.39
N LEU A 94 -3.03 -2.80 -1.49
CA LEU A 94 -2.16 -3.00 -2.64
C LEU A 94 -0.68 -2.81 -2.26
N GLY A 95 -0.35 -1.76 -1.52
CA GLY A 95 1.00 -1.49 -1.05
C GLY A 95 1.52 -2.57 -0.09
N HIS A 96 0.66 -3.11 0.78
CA HIS A 96 0.98 -4.22 1.65
C HIS A 96 1.38 -5.47 0.85
N GLU A 97 0.58 -5.85 -0.15
CA GLU A 97 0.86 -7.01 -0.99
C GLU A 97 2.10 -6.77 -1.89
N LEU A 98 2.28 -5.54 -2.38
CA LEU A 98 3.46 -5.17 -3.13
C LEU A 98 4.74 -5.32 -2.29
N ARG A 99 4.69 -4.99 -1.01
CA ARG A 99 5.80 -5.17 -0.07
C ARG A 99 6.22 -6.64 0.02
N HIS A 100 5.28 -7.58 -0.02
CA HIS A 100 5.61 -9.00 -0.07
C HIS A 100 6.45 -9.38 -1.29
N CYS A 101 6.27 -8.71 -2.43
CA CYS A 101 7.07 -8.96 -3.62
C CYS A 101 8.56 -8.68 -3.42
N PHE A 102 8.89 -7.70 -2.58
CA PHE A 102 10.26 -7.26 -2.33
C PHE A 102 10.86 -7.83 -1.03
N GLU A 103 10.07 -7.96 0.00
CA GLU A 103 10.54 -8.38 1.32
C GLU A 103 10.16 -9.83 1.67
N GLY A 104 9.28 -10.46 0.88
CA GLY A 104 8.77 -11.76 1.17
C GLY A 104 7.82 -11.74 2.38
N ARG A 105 7.96 -12.71 3.28
CA ARG A 105 7.17 -12.74 4.51
C ARG A 105 7.79 -11.78 5.54
N PHE A 106 7.19 -10.63 5.72
CA PHE A 106 7.67 -9.59 6.64
C PHE A 106 6.83 -9.45 7.92
N HIS A 107 5.72 -10.16 8.01
CA HIS A 107 4.88 -10.24 9.21
C HIS A 107 4.47 -11.71 9.48
N ASP A 108 4.01 -11.98 10.70
CA ASP A 108 3.51 -13.29 11.14
C ASP A 108 2.04 -13.52 10.72
#